data_8ee6f6b2372773770329d6760b9ca01c
#
_entry.id   8ee6f6b2372773770329d6760b9ca01c
#
_cell.length_a   1.000
_cell.length_b   1.000
_cell.length_c   1.000
_cell.angle_alpha   90.00
_cell.angle_beta   90.00
_cell.angle_gamma   90.00
#
_symmetry.space_group_name_H-M   'P 1'
#
loop_
_entity.id
_entity.type
_entity.pdbx_description
1 polymer ?
#
loop_
_entity_poly.entity_id
_entity_poly.type
_entity_poly.pdbx_seq_one_letter_code
_entity_poly.pdbx_strand_id
1 'polypeptide(L)'
;EFFDLPEDIKNKYARPEIGGARGYTPFGKETALGENVADLKEFWHLGPEVDSNFDSRIKENIKVDELSNFNTHFNSLFVSLNLLGVKVLESIALVLNLPKNFFEEKVIRGNSTLRLLHYPPIESDENVLRARAHADINLITLLVGAEEGGLEVQNKDDEWISIKPNSKSIVCNIGDMMQLITEGNLKSTPHRVVEYSANDSKSRYSMP
;
A
#
# COMPACT_ATOMS: atom_id res chain seq x y z
N GLU A 1 -16.04 -7.06 -2.83
CA GLU A 1 -17.05 -6.54 -3.80
C GLU A 1 -16.40 -6.10 -5.13
N PHE A 2 -15.47 -5.11 -5.17
CA PHE A 2 -14.87 -4.66 -6.45
C PHE A 2 -14.12 -5.80 -7.16
N PHE A 3 -13.30 -6.53 -6.44
CA PHE A 3 -12.50 -7.62 -7.00
C PHE A 3 -13.34 -8.86 -7.38
N ASP A 4 -14.59 -8.91 -6.96
CA ASP A 4 -15.55 -9.96 -7.34
C ASP A 4 -16.33 -9.60 -8.63
N LEU A 5 -16.15 -8.38 -9.16
CA LEU A 5 -16.76 -7.98 -10.43
C LEU A 5 -16.14 -8.77 -11.59
N PRO A 6 -16.89 -8.98 -12.68
CA PRO A 6 -16.36 -9.57 -13.90
C PRO A 6 -15.11 -8.85 -14.41
N GLU A 7 -14.18 -9.60 -14.98
CA GLU A 7 -12.88 -9.07 -15.39
C GLU A 7 -12.99 -7.95 -16.44
N ASP A 8 -13.94 -8.08 -17.37
CA ASP A 8 -14.23 -7.06 -18.38
C ASP A 8 -14.72 -5.74 -17.74
N ILE A 9 -15.45 -5.81 -16.64
CA ILE A 9 -15.88 -4.65 -15.87
C ILE A 9 -14.69 -4.02 -15.13
N LYS A 10 -13.90 -4.82 -14.39
CA LYS A 10 -12.71 -4.33 -13.68
C LYS A 10 -11.73 -3.65 -14.64
N ASN A 11 -11.51 -4.23 -15.82
CA ASN A 11 -10.58 -3.72 -16.82
C ASN A 11 -10.99 -2.37 -17.41
N LYS A 12 -12.26 -1.95 -17.35
CA LYS A 12 -12.69 -0.58 -17.72
C LYS A 12 -12.02 0.50 -16.87
N TYR A 13 -11.57 0.13 -15.67
CA TYR A 13 -10.96 1.02 -14.70
C TYR A 13 -9.42 0.98 -14.70
N ALA A 14 -8.83 0.14 -15.54
CA ALA A 14 -7.37 0.15 -15.72
C ALA A 14 -6.90 1.42 -16.45
N ARG A 15 -5.78 1.98 -16.01
CA ARG A 15 -5.21 3.22 -16.56
C ARG A 15 -3.71 3.05 -16.82
N PRO A 16 -3.35 2.21 -17.80
CA PRO A 16 -1.93 1.98 -18.13
C PRO A 16 -1.24 3.26 -18.64
N GLU A 17 -1.97 4.19 -19.23
CA GLU A 17 -1.47 5.47 -19.73
C GLU A 17 -0.93 6.41 -18.64
N ILE A 18 -1.32 6.18 -17.39
CA ILE A 18 -0.78 6.88 -16.21
C ILE A 18 0.02 5.95 -15.29
N GLY A 19 0.52 4.82 -15.84
CA GLY A 19 1.31 3.86 -15.09
C GLY A 19 0.58 3.20 -13.92
N GLY A 20 -0.76 3.10 -13.96
CA GLY A 20 -1.56 2.55 -12.86
C GLY A 20 -1.58 3.41 -11.60
N ALA A 21 -1.21 4.70 -11.69
CA ALA A 21 -1.15 5.60 -10.53
C ALA A 21 -2.51 5.78 -9.84
N ARG A 22 -3.61 5.53 -10.54
CA ARG A 22 -5.00 5.54 -10.05
C ARG A 22 -5.79 4.44 -10.74
N GLY A 23 -6.84 3.96 -10.08
CA GLY A 23 -7.74 2.94 -10.61
C GLY A 23 -7.19 1.53 -10.46
N TYR A 24 -7.61 0.63 -11.33
CA TYR A 24 -7.37 -0.79 -11.25
C TYR A 24 -6.08 -1.22 -11.94
N THR A 25 -5.33 -2.08 -11.29
CA THR A 25 -4.22 -2.83 -11.90
C THR A 25 -4.56 -4.32 -11.87
N PRO A 26 -4.66 -4.97 -13.06
CA PRO A 26 -5.05 -6.37 -13.17
C PRO A 26 -4.05 -7.34 -12.53
N PHE A 27 -4.55 -8.54 -12.20
CA PHE A 27 -3.77 -9.63 -11.65
C PHE A 27 -2.52 -9.94 -12.50
N GLY A 28 -1.40 -10.11 -11.82
CA GLY A 28 -0.15 -10.50 -12.47
C GLY A 28 0.44 -9.44 -13.41
N LYS A 29 0.14 -8.15 -13.22
CA LYS A 29 0.69 -7.05 -14.03
C LYS A 29 1.82 -6.29 -13.34
N GLU A 30 1.76 -6.15 -12.02
CA GLU A 30 2.85 -5.49 -11.30
C GLU A 30 4.04 -6.44 -11.13
N THR A 31 5.22 -5.93 -11.42
CA THR A 31 6.49 -6.65 -11.23
C THR A 31 7.38 -5.81 -10.33
N ALA A 32 7.95 -6.40 -9.29
CA ALA A 32 8.89 -5.70 -8.42
C ALA A 32 10.12 -5.23 -9.21
N LEU A 33 10.68 -4.12 -8.81
CA LEU A 33 11.84 -3.52 -9.50
C LEU A 33 13.01 -4.51 -9.55
N GLY A 34 13.52 -4.76 -10.77
CA GLY A 34 14.61 -5.71 -11.00
C GLY A 34 14.21 -7.17 -11.18
N GLU A 35 12.91 -7.45 -11.13
CA GLU A 35 12.37 -8.81 -11.28
C GLU A 35 11.72 -9.00 -12.67
N ASN A 36 11.64 -10.28 -13.09
CA ASN A 36 11.01 -10.66 -14.37
C ASN A 36 9.71 -11.42 -14.20
N VAL A 37 9.29 -11.68 -12.95
CA VAL A 37 8.06 -12.41 -12.63
C VAL A 37 7.11 -11.47 -11.90
N ALA A 38 5.88 -11.40 -12.38
CA ALA A 38 4.85 -10.56 -11.77
C ALA A 38 4.42 -11.09 -10.40
N ASP A 39 4.03 -10.18 -9.51
CA ASP A 39 3.42 -10.51 -8.23
C ASP A 39 2.00 -11.06 -8.43
N LEU A 40 1.62 -12.00 -7.59
CA LEU A 40 0.34 -12.70 -7.69
C LEU A 40 -0.75 -11.94 -6.94
N LYS A 41 -1.03 -10.74 -7.41
CA LYS A 41 -2.02 -9.82 -6.83
C LYS A 41 -2.68 -8.96 -7.90
N GLU A 42 -3.84 -8.43 -7.58
CA GLU A 42 -4.48 -7.30 -8.26
C GLU A 42 -4.74 -6.20 -7.24
N PHE A 43 -4.91 -4.96 -7.68
CA PHE A 43 -5.14 -3.88 -6.74
C PHE A 43 -5.86 -2.68 -7.34
N TRP A 44 -6.36 -1.83 -6.44
CA TRP A 44 -6.90 -0.52 -6.77
C TRP A 44 -6.09 0.58 -6.10
N HIS A 45 -5.77 1.64 -6.83
CA HIS A 45 -5.13 2.84 -6.30
C HIS A 45 -6.10 4.02 -6.21
N LEU A 46 -6.03 4.71 -5.08
CA LEU A 46 -6.76 5.90 -4.77
C LEU A 46 -5.80 6.91 -4.11
N GLY A 47 -5.95 8.18 -4.40
CA GLY A 47 -5.15 9.27 -3.86
C GLY A 47 -6.01 10.41 -3.30
N PRO A 48 -5.42 11.59 -3.05
CA PRO A 48 -6.16 12.75 -2.63
C PRO A 48 -7.18 13.20 -3.68
N GLU A 49 -8.21 13.93 -3.25
CA GLU A 49 -9.03 14.71 -4.17
C GLU A 49 -8.20 15.90 -4.67
N VAL A 50 -8.06 16.00 -5.98
CA VAL A 50 -7.18 16.97 -6.64
C VAL A 50 -7.97 18.22 -6.99
N ASP A 51 -7.41 19.38 -6.68
CA ASP A 51 -7.88 20.69 -7.11
C ASP A 51 -6.78 21.44 -7.90
N SER A 52 -7.06 22.67 -8.32
CA SER A 52 -6.12 23.50 -9.09
C SER A 52 -4.81 23.85 -8.36
N ASN A 53 -4.70 23.58 -7.06
CA ASN A 53 -3.51 23.85 -6.27
C ASN A 53 -2.57 22.65 -6.15
N PHE A 54 -2.98 21.49 -6.66
CA PHE A 54 -2.12 20.29 -6.72
C PHE A 54 -1.16 20.36 -7.91
N ASP A 55 -0.06 19.65 -7.79
CA ASP A 55 0.84 19.42 -8.92
C ASP A 55 0.09 18.66 -10.03
N SER A 56 0.16 19.16 -11.26
CA SER A 56 -0.55 18.61 -12.43
C SER A 56 -0.16 17.16 -12.77
N ARG A 57 0.95 16.66 -12.21
CA ARG A 57 1.39 15.27 -12.31
C ARG A 57 0.55 14.33 -11.43
N ILE A 58 -0.06 14.84 -10.36
CA ILE A 58 -0.95 14.08 -9.49
C ILE A 58 -2.28 13.91 -10.19
N LYS A 59 -2.70 12.66 -10.38
CA LYS A 59 -3.89 12.32 -11.17
C LYS A 59 -5.12 12.25 -10.28
N GLU A 60 -6.27 12.60 -10.88
CA GLU A 60 -7.58 12.48 -10.23
C GLU A 60 -7.94 11.00 -9.99
N ASN A 61 -8.76 10.79 -8.96
CA ASN A 61 -9.31 9.48 -8.67
C ASN A 61 -10.29 9.02 -9.75
N ILE A 62 -10.26 7.73 -10.03
CA ILE A 62 -11.24 7.08 -10.92
C ILE A 62 -12.45 6.70 -10.09
N LYS A 63 -13.66 6.92 -10.63
CA LYS A 63 -14.92 6.55 -9.98
C LYS A 63 -15.40 5.20 -10.50
N VAL A 64 -15.87 4.36 -9.57
CA VAL A 64 -16.52 3.09 -9.89
C VAL A 64 -18.02 3.32 -9.91
N ASP A 65 -18.66 3.04 -11.04
CA ASP A 65 -20.09 3.29 -11.23
C ASP A 65 -20.95 2.10 -10.76
N GLU A 66 -20.42 0.87 -10.84
CA GLU A 66 -21.15 -0.36 -10.47
C GLU A 66 -21.34 -0.51 -8.96
N LEU A 67 -20.58 0.22 -8.13
CA LEU A 67 -20.63 0.11 -6.68
C LEU A 67 -20.88 1.48 -6.03
N SER A 68 -22.13 1.77 -5.73
CA SER A 68 -22.60 3.11 -5.29
C SER A 68 -21.85 3.72 -4.11
N ASN A 69 -21.37 2.89 -3.19
CA ASN A 69 -20.68 3.36 -1.97
C ASN A 69 -19.15 3.22 -2.03
N PHE A 70 -18.60 2.62 -3.08
CA PHE A 70 -17.17 2.35 -3.21
C PHE A 70 -16.35 3.63 -3.07
N ASN A 71 -16.64 4.63 -3.89
CA ASN A 71 -15.90 5.87 -3.92
C ASN A 71 -15.99 6.62 -2.56
N THR A 72 -17.19 6.71 -1.99
CA THR A 72 -17.43 7.42 -0.73
C THR A 72 -16.72 6.75 0.45
N HIS A 73 -16.80 5.43 0.56
CA HIS A 73 -16.17 4.69 1.65
C HIS A 73 -14.63 4.79 1.59
N PHE A 74 -14.06 4.60 0.41
CA PHE A 74 -12.60 4.62 0.28
C PHE A 74 -12.01 6.03 0.32
N ASN A 75 -12.71 7.06 -0.15
CA ASN A 75 -12.32 8.44 0.08
C ASN A 75 -12.33 8.79 1.58
N SER A 76 -13.35 8.35 2.31
CA SER A 76 -13.41 8.56 3.77
C SER A 76 -12.28 7.83 4.51
N LEU A 77 -11.98 6.60 4.11
CA LEU A 77 -10.85 5.82 4.66
C LEU A 77 -9.51 6.51 4.35
N PHE A 78 -9.30 6.94 3.09
CA PHE A 78 -8.10 7.68 2.70
C PHE A 78 -7.87 8.92 3.57
N VAL A 79 -8.91 9.75 3.74
CA VAL A 79 -8.82 10.96 4.57
C VAL A 79 -8.46 10.60 6.01
N SER A 80 -9.09 9.58 6.58
CA SER A 80 -8.83 9.13 7.96
C SER A 80 -7.40 8.63 8.15
N LEU A 81 -6.91 7.81 7.23
CA LEU A 81 -5.54 7.29 7.27
C LEU A 81 -4.51 8.41 7.03
N ASN A 82 -4.79 9.34 6.12
CA ASN A 82 -3.90 10.47 5.87
C ASN A 82 -3.77 11.38 7.11
N LEU A 83 -4.87 11.65 7.82
CA LEU A 83 -4.85 12.38 9.09
C LEU A 83 -4.06 11.63 10.17
N LEU A 84 -4.21 10.31 10.26
CA LEU A 84 -3.43 9.49 11.18
C LEU A 84 -1.94 9.54 10.80
N GLY A 85 -1.61 9.45 9.52
CA GLY A 85 -0.24 9.56 9.01
C GLY A 85 0.43 10.86 9.42
N VAL A 86 -0.28 11.99 9.30
CA VAL A 86 0.23 13.29 9.79
C VAL A 86 0.52 13.24 11.29
N LYS A 87 -0.34 12.62 12.11
CA LYS A 87 -0.09 12.49 13.56
C LYS A 87 1.12 11.62 13.88
N VAL A 88 1.34 10.55 13.13
CA VAL A 88 2.54 9.71 13.25
C VAL A 88 3.78 10.53 12.89
N LEU A 89 3.75 11.27 11.79
CA LEU A 89 4.86 12.13 11.37
C LEU A 89 5.17 13.24 12.37
N GLU A 90 4.15 13.89 12.97
CA GLU A 90 4.32 14.83 14.08
C GLU A 90 5.06 14.18 15.27
N SER A 91 4.68 12.95 15.61
CA SER A 91 5.32 12.20 16.71
C SER A 91 6.77 11.85 16.39
N ILE A 92 7.05 11.42 15.16
CA ILE A 92 8.43 11.17 14.68
C ILE A 92 9.27 12.45 14.76
N ALA A 93 8.73 13.59 14.31
CA ALA A 93 9.45 14.87 14.39
C ALA A 93 9.87 15.20 15.83
N LEU A 94 8.95 15.04 16.79
CA LEU A 94 9.25 15.29 18.21
C LEU A 94 10.33 14.36 18.77
N VAL A 95 10.29 13.08 18.43
CA VAL A 95 11.31 12.09 18.84
C VAL A 95 12.69 12.44 18.26
N LEU A 96 12.72 13.00 17.06
CA LEU A 96 13.94 13.45 16.40
C LEU A 96 14.40 14.85 16.84
N ASN A 97 13.75 15.46 17.84
CA ASN A 97 13.99 16.85 18.27
C ASN A 97 13.84 17.89 17.15
N LEU A 98 12.93 17.63 16.21
CA LEU A 98 12.56 18.53 15.12
C LEU A 98 11.27 19.33 15.47
N PRO A 99 11.01 20.46 14.82
CA PRO A 99 9.72 21.13 14.95
C PRO A 99 8.57 20.18 14.64
N LYS A 100 7.49 20.22 15.42
CA LYS A 100 6.35 19.31 15.30
C LYS A 100 5.80 19.24 13.86
N ASN A 101 5.79 20.35 13.14
CA ASN A 101 5.30 20.45 11.76
C ASN A 101 6.37 20.20 10.69
N PHE A 102 7.55 19.70 11.04
CA PHE A 102 8.68 19.53 10.12
C PHE A 102 8.33 18.75 8.85
N PHE A 103 7.49 17.73 8.96
CA PHE A 103 7.08 16.91 7.82
C PHE A 103 5.85 17.47 7.09
N GLU A 104 5.11 18.43 7.67
CA GLU A 104 3.86 18.94 7.10
C GLU A 104 4.06 19.50 5.69
N GLU A 105 5.07 20.34 5.48
CA GLU A 105 5.38 20.92 4.17
C GLU A 105 5.79 19.87 3.12
N LYS A 106 6.24 18.70 3.56
CA LYS A 106 6.67 17.60 2.69
C LYS A 106 5.52 16.70 2.25
N VAL A 107 4.40 16.74 2.98
CA VAL A 107 3.24 15.88 2.72
C VAL A 107 2.00 16.65 2.28
N ILE A 108 1.96 17.96 2.54
CA ILE A 108 0.82 18.80 2.12
C ILE A 108 0.69 18.76 0.60
N ARG A 109 -0.52 18.44 0.11
CA ARG A 109 -0.79 18.25 -1.32
C ARG A 109 0.15 17.25 -2.00
N GLY A 110 0.69 16.32 -1.23
CA GLY A 110 1.51 15.23 -1.73
C GLY A 110 0.69 14.16 -2.44
N ASN A 111 1.38 13.24 -3.09
CA ASN A 111 0.78 12.11 -3.79
C ASN A 111 0.66 10.89 -2.87
N SER A 112 0.09 11.05 -1.68
CA SER A 112 -0.25 9.89 -0.84
C SER A 112 -1.18 8.94 -1.60
N THR A 113 -0.99 7.65 -1.44
CA THR A 113 -1.76 6.63 -2.17
C THR A 113 -2.28 5.61 -1.17
N LEU A 114 -3.57 5.33 -1.21
CA LEU A 114 -4.18 4.17 -0.59
C LEU A 114 -4.28 3.07 -1.64
N ARG A 115 -3.70 1.92 -1.36
CA ARG A 115 -3.74 0.74 -2.23
C ARG A 115 -4.65 -0.31 -1.62
N LEU A 116 -5.68 -0.74 -2.34
CA LEU A 116 -6.52 -1.86 -1.95
C LEU A 116 -5.97 -3.09 -2.65
N LEU A 117 -5.34 -3.99 -1.92
CA LEU A 117 -4.71 -5.19 -2.45
C LEU A 117 -5.62 -6.40 -2.28
N HIS A 118 -5.74 -7.17 -3.33
CA HIS A 118 -6.37 -8.48 -3.35
C HIS A 118 -5.37 -9.54 -3.83
N TYR A 119 -5.19 -10.55 -3.02
CA TYR A 119 -4.43 -11.75 -3.33
C TYR A 119 -5.43 -12.90 -3.45
N PRO A 120 -5.84 -13.30 -4.65
CA PRO A 120 -6.78 -14.41 -4.84
C PRO A 120 -6.18 -15.74 -4.37
N PRO A 121 -7.00 -16.76 -4.10
CA PRO A 121 -6.52 -18.12 -3.83
C PRO A 121 -5.62 -18.60 -4.96
N ILE A 122 -4.56 -19.32 -4.62
CA ILE A 122 -3.63 -19.91 -5.58
C ILE A 122 -3.61 -21.41 -5.33
N GLU A 123 -3.86 -22.19 -6.39
CA GLU A 123 -3.63 -23.62 -6.38
C GLU A 123 -2.14 -23.86 -6.66
N SER A 124 -1.35 -23.97 -5.61
CA SER A 124 0.08 -24.29 -5.72
C SER A 124 0.51 -25.14 -4.53
N ASP A 125 1.27 -26.18 -4.79
CA ASP A 125 1.88 -27.06 -3.77
C ASP A 125 3.19 -26.46 -3.21
N GLU A 126 3.64 -25.32 -3.70
CA GLU A 126 4.89 -24.68 -3.31
C GLU A 126 4.64 -23.39 -2.51
N ASN A 127 5.59 -23.03 -1.64
CA ASN A 127 5.64 -21.73 -0.97
C ASN A 127 5.84 -20.61 -2.01
N VAL A 128 4.76 -19.99 -2.41
CA VAL A 128 4.78 -18.93 -3.43
C VAL A 128 4.89 -17.57 -2.77
N LEU A 129 5.73 -16.71 -3.33
CA LEU A 129 5.77 -15.30 -2.95
C LEU A 129 4.60 -14.56 -3.61
N ARG A 130 3.68 -14.06 -2.77
CA ARG A 130 2.56 -13.23 -3.22
C ARG A 130 2.97 -11.79 -3.51
N ALA A 131 3.94 -11.28 -2.75
CA ALA A 131 4.66 -10.05 -3.04
C ALA A 131 6.13 -10.25 -2.68
N ARG A 132 7.01 -9.90 -3.61
CA ARG A 132 8.45 -10.03 -3.43
C ARG A 132 8.99 -9.05 -2.39
N ALA A 133 10.18 -9.36 -1.89
CA ALA A 133 10.87 -8.47 -0.95
C ALA A 133 11.14 -7.11 -1.60
N HIS A 134 10.71 -6.06 -0.91
CA HIS A 134 10.91 -4.66 -1.31
C HIS A 134 10.90 -3.75 -0.08
N ALA A 135 11.37 -2.54 -0.26
CA ALA A 135 11.19 -1.45 0.67
C ALA A 135 10.21 -0.43 0.07
N ASP A 136 9.51 0.31 0.92
CA ASP A 136 8.62 1.38 0.46
C ASP A 136 9.42 2.65 0.17
N ILE A 137 9.10 3.34 -0.92
CA ILE A 137 9.83 4.55 -1.35
C ILE A 137 9.45 5.78 -0.50
N ASN A 138 8.27 5.78 0.11
CA ASN A 138 7.64 6.90 0.80
C ASN A 138 8.31 7.29 2.15
N LEU A 139 7.64 8.17 2.92
CA LEU A 139 8.04 8.50 4.29
C LEU A 139 7.65 7.39 5.26
N ILE A 140 6.37 7.04 5.26
CA ILE A 140 5.78 5.97 6.09
C ILE A 140 4.66 5.29 5.33
N THR A 141 4.43 4.02 5.63
CA THR A 141 3.23 3.28 5.22
C THR A 141 2.40 2.92 6.44
N LEU A 142 1.09 3.07 6.33
CA LEU A 142 0.11 2.64 7.31
C LEU A 142 -0.68 1.46 6.74
N LEU A 143 -0.35 0.25 7.14
CA LEU A 143 -0.99 -0.97 6.64
C LEU A 143 -2.16 -1.37 7.54
N VAL A 144 -3.34 -1.44 6.94
CA VAL A 144 -4.58 -1.95 7.53
C VAL A 144 -4.91 -3.31 6.92
N GLY A 145 -5.52 -4.20 7.71
CA GLY A 145 -5.85 -5.57 7.29
C GLY A 145 -4.64 -6.51 7.39
N ALA A 146 -4.55 -7.47 6.47
CA ALA A 146 -3.50 -8.50 6.47
C ALA A 146 -3.55 -9.46 7.69
N GLU A 147 -4.73 -9.64 8.27
CA GLU A 147 -4.96 -10.49 9.44
C GLU A 147 -4.73 -11.97 9.13
N GLU A 148 -4.87 -12.37 7.87
CA GLU A 148 -4.60 -13.72 7.37
C GLU A 148 -3.12 -14.12 7.50
N GLY A 149 -2.24 -13.17 7.79
CA GLY A 149 -0.80 -13.41 7.90
C GLY A 149 -0.05 -13.26 6.58
N GLY A 150 1.10 -13.88 6.46
CA GLY A 150 1.96 -13.83 5.27
C GLY A 150 2.88 -12.62 5.21
N LEU A 151 2.65 -11.57 5.98
CA LEU A 151 3.57 -10.46 6.07
C LEU A 151 4.83 -10.86 6.85
N GLU A 152 5.98 -10.67 6.22
CA GLU A 152 7.28 -10.82 6.86
C GLU A 152 8.12 -9.57 6.67
N VAL A 153 8.86 -9.20 7.70
CA VAL A 153 9.82 -8.08 7.70
C VAL A 153 11.22 -8.60 7.96
N GLN A 154 12.22 -8.01 7.33
CA GLN A 154 13.61 -8.37 7.54
C GLN A 154 14.18 -7.57 8.72
N ASN A 155 14.73 -8.27 9.71
CA ASN A 155 15.39 -7.63 10.84
C ASN A 155 16.82 -7.19 10.47
N LYS A 156 17.51 -6.57 11.44
CA LYS A 156 18.91 -6.10 11.28
C LYS A 156 19.94 -7.22 11.10
N ASP A 157 19.57 -8.45 11.40
CA ASP A 157 20.42 -9.65 11.30
C ASP A 157 20.07 -10.44 10.02
N ASP A 158 19.36 -9.79 9.07
CA ASP A 158 18.88 -10.32 7.79
C ASP A 158 17.89 -11.50 7.91
N GLU A 159 17.28 -11.70 9.08
CA GLU A 159 16.28 -12.73 9.30
C GLU A 159 14.87 -12.22 8.99
N TRP A 160 14.04 -13.08 8.39
CA TRP A 160 12.64 -12.79 8.11
C TRP A 160 11.76 -13.10 9.32
N ILE A 161 11.08 -12.09 9.83
CA ILE A 161 10.19 -12.18 10.99
C ILE A 161 8.75 -12.02 10.53
N SER A 162 7.92 -13.02 10.86
CA SER A 162 6.48 -12.98 10.58
C SER A 162 5.75 -11.97 11.44
N ILE A 163 4.96 -11.11 10.81
CA ILE A 163 4.12 -10.12 11.44
C ILE A 163 2.66 -10.52 11.25
N LYS A 164 1.94 -10.67 12.36
CA LYS A 164 0.49 -10.96 12.37
C LYS A 164 -0.26 -9.80 13.02
N PRO A 165 -0.68 -8.79 12.25
CA PRO A 165 -1.52 -7.73 12.77
C PRO A 165 -2.86 -8.31 13.21
N ASN A 166 -3.47 -7.71 14.23
CA ASN A 166 -4.85 -8.02 14.61
C ASN A 166 -5.79 -6.93 14.06
N SER A 167 -7.10 -7.19 14.09
CA SER A 167 -8.14 -6.30 13.54
C SER A 167 -8.21 -4.90 14.18
N LYS A 168 -7.47 -4.69 15.26
CA LYS A 168 -7.42 -3.41 16.00
C LYS A 168 -6.07 -2.71 15.86
N SER A 169 -5.15 -3.25 15.06
CA SER A 169 -3.82 -2.68 14.88
C SER A 169 -3.59 -2.22 13.44
N ILE A 170 -2.79 -1.19 13.31
CA ILE A 170 -2.24 -0.70 12.05
C ILE A 170 -0.74 -0.92 12.12
N VAL A 171 -0.17 -1.60 11.14
CA VAL A 171 1.28 -1.73 11.04
C VAL A 171 1.81 -0.45 10.38
N CYS A 172 2.79 0.18 11.01
CA CYS A 172 3.47 1.34 10.43
C CYS A 172 4.92 0.97 10.14
N ASN A 173 5.35 1.13 8.90
CA ASN A 173 6.74 0.96 8.52
C ASN A 173 7.33 2.25 7.94
N ILE A 174 8.64 2.39 8.11
CA ILE A 174 9.46 3.49 7.60
C ILE A 174 9.82 3.19 6.15
N GLY A 175 9.72 4.20 5.29
CA GLY A 175 10.13 4.12 3.90
C GLY A 175 11.49 4.78 3.62
N ASP A 176 11.98 4.59 2.40
CA ASP A 176 13.32 5.03 1.96
C ASP A 176 13.51 6.54 2.04
N MET A 177 12.47 7.33 1.74
CA MET A 177 12.54 8.79 1.86
C MET A 177 12.71 9.23 3.32
N MET A 178 12.06 8.57 4.28
CA MET A 178 12.25 8.85 5.69
C MET A 178 13.66 8.47 6.13
N GLN A 179 14.16 7.31 5.72
CA GLN A 179 15.54 6.91 6.00
C GLN A 179 16.54 7.93 5.47
N LEU A 180 16.34 8.43 4.26
CA LEU A 180 17.20 9.45 3.64
C LEU A 180 17.16 10.77 4.42
N ILE A 181 15.96 11.28 4.72
CA ILE A 181 15.79 12.56 5.44
C ILE A 181 16.37 12.50 6.85
N THR A 182 16.33 11.34 7.49
CA THR A 182 16.85 11.14 8.85
C THR A 182 18.30 10.63 8.88
N GLU A 183 19.00 10.66 7.74
CA GLU A 183 20.40 10.21 7.62
C GLU A 183 20.60 8.78 8.17
N GLY A 184 19.60 7.91 8.01
CA GLY A 184 19.63 6.54 8.48
C GLY A 184 19.30 6.32 9.95
N ASN A 185 18.90 7.35 10.71
CA ASN A 185 18.43 7.20 12.09
C ASN A 185 17.15 6.36 12.16
N LEU A 186 16.25 6.50 11.18
CA LEU A 186 15.12 5.62 11.00
C LEU A 186 15.34 4.78 9.75
N LYS A 187 15.36 3.47 9.91
CA LYS A 187 15.65 2.52 8.82
C LYS A 187 14.41 2.16 8.04
N SER A 188 14.50 2.22 6.72
CA SER A 188 13.54 1.55 5.84
C SER A 188 13.72 0.04 5.96
N THR A 189 12.62 -0.68 6.11
CA THR A 189 12.66 -2.11 6.41
C THR A 189 12.13 -2.92 5.23
N PRO A 190 12.97 -3.79 4.61
CA PRO A 190 12.51 -4.72 3.59
C PRO A 190 11.41 -5.62 4.15
N HIS A 191 10.37 -5.83 3.35
CA HIS A 191 9.27 -6.69 3.72
C HIS A 191 8.75 -7.45 2.49
N ARG A 192 8.06 -8.56 2.73
CA ARG A 192 7.49 -9.43 1.69
C ARG A 192 6.18 -10.06 2.14
N VAL A 193 5.44 -10.60 1.20
CA VAL A 193 4.24 -11.40 1.50
C VAL A 193 4.45 -12.80 0.96
N VAL A 194 4.41 -13.77 1.86
CA VAL A 194 4.53 -15.20 1.56
C VAL A 194 3.17 -15.89 1.67
N GLU A 195 3.00 -17.01 0.95
CA GLU A 195 1.90 -17.93 1.17
C GLU A 195 2.25 -18.86 2.34
N TYR A 196 1.39 -18.92 3.36
CA TYR A 196 1.64 -19.78 4.53
C TYR A 196 1.08 -21.20 4.40
N SER A 197 0.17 -21.43 3.47
CA SER A 197 -0.49 -22.73 3.35
C SER A 197 -0.95 -22.97 1.92
N ALA A 198 -0.46 -24.01 1.30
CA ALA A 198 -0.89 -24.51 0.00
C ALA A 198 -2.41 -24.87 -0.05
N ASN A 199 -3.07 -24.92 1.10
CA ASN A 199 -4.50 -25.24 1.25
C ASN A 199 -5.37 -24.03 1.65
N ASP A 200 -4.83 -22.81 1.66
CA ASP A 200 -5.64 -21.65 2.01
C ASP A 200 -6.43 -21.19 0.78
N SER A 201 -7.64 -21.76 0.63
CA SER A 201 -8.58 -21.45 -0.44
C SER A 201 -9.21 -20.04 -0.30
N LYS A 202 -8.63 -19.18 0.56
CA LYS A 202 -9.18 -17.85 0.87
C LYS A 202 -8.40 -16.75 0.18
N SER A 203 -9.12 -15.74 -0.24
CA SER A 203 -8.54 -14.46 -0.63
C SER A 203 -7.93 -13.75 0.58
N ARG A 204 -6.79 -13.08 0.37
CA ARG A 204 -6.18 -12.19 1.33
C ARG A 204 -6.35 -10.73 0.87
N TYR A 205 -6.66 -9.86 1.82
CA TYR A 205 -6.81 -8.43 1.56
C TYR A 205 -5.89 -7.61 2.46
N SER A 206 -5.36 -6.51 1.93
CA SER A 206 -4.61 -5.53 2.71
C SER A 206 -4.70 -4.14 2.08
N MET A 207 -4.52 -3.11 2.90
CA MET A 207 -4.68 -1.71 2.50
C MET A 207 -3.52 -0.88 3.06
N PRO A 208 -2.37 -0.87 2.40
CA PRO A 208 -1.29 0.08 2.69
C PRO A 208 -1.57 1.47 2.12
#